data_81066effcd0a8256fc0a9c1c26967ff8
#
_entry.id   81066effcd0a8256fc0a9c1c26967ff8
#
_cell.length_a   1.000
_cell.length_b   1.000
_cell.length_c   1.000
_cell.angle_alpha   90.00
_cell.angle_beta   90.00
_cell.angle_gamma   90.00
#
_symmetry.space_group_name_H-M   'P 1'
#
loop_
_entity.id
_entity.type
_entity.pdbx_description
1 polymer ?
#
loop_
_entity_poly.entity_id
_entity_poly.type
_entity_poly.pdbx_seq_one_letter_code
_entity_poly.pdbx_strand_id
1 'polypeptide(L)'
;ILTGGGIILMLLTLFFLRDHRRLRQFTYTSLLLGIALLLLPLTPGIGKEIYGARLWISLAGFSFQPAELAKICFVIFFAGYLVVQRDNLALAGKKLFGLQFPQLRHAAPILVAWLAGLAILAFEKDFGTALLFFGLFVAMLYLATERLSWIVIGGLLSSIGVWFIIQIMPHIQARITIWLHAFDQQVYDSPYGSYQLVQGWFGLASGGLLGTGWGKGYPTMSFASNSDFIIASLGEELGLVGLIAILCLYLLFIFRAFSIGLHLRDGFGKLLAGGFGFAIALQCFVVVGGVTRVIPLTGLAMPFLALGGSALISNWIIVGILLRMSSDARRPYKPATTPLSQLNTSDLTPLLEKGSGTAEVVDADSAATFAADSPDTDSHPTEVVHL
;
A
#
# COMPACT_ATOMS: atom_id res chain seq x y z
N ILE A 1 16.15 19.39 10.30
CA ILE A 1 16.51 18.36 11.30
C ILE A 1 15.77 17.06 10.99
N LEU A 2 14.44 17.03 10.87
CA LEU A 2 13.65 15.82 10.68
C LEU A 2 13.96 15.10 9.37
N THR A 3 14.13 15.81 8.26
CA THR A 3 14.54 15.24 6.96
C THR A 3 15.94 14.61 7.06
N GLY A 4 16.89 15.29 7.71
CA GLY A 4 18.21 14.74 7.95
C GLY A 4 18.19 13.45 8.77
N GLY A 5 17.37 13.42 9.86
CA GLY A 5 17.11 12.22 10.63
C GLY A 5 16.50 11.09 9.81
N GLY A 6 15.53 11.40 8.94
CA GLY A 6 14.92 10.44 8.01
C GLY A 6 15.93 9.84 7.04
N ILE A 7 16.79 10.68 6.44
CA ILE A 7 17.87 10.21 5.53
C ILE A 7 18.86 9.32 6.28
N ILE A 8 19.23 9.66 7.50
CA ILE A 8 20.11 8.82 8.32
C ILE A 8 19.44 7.46 8.56
N LEU A 9 18.16 7.42 8.90
CA LEU A 9 17.43 6.16 9.11
C LEU A 9 17.30 5.36 7.81
N MET A 10 17.12 6.01 6.67
CA MET A 10 17.17 5.36 5.35
C MET A 10 18.54 4.70 5.12
N LEU A 11 19.64 5.42 5.38
CA LEU A 11 21.00 4.88 5.23
C LEU A 11 21.26 3.74 6.20
N LEU A 12 20.81 3.85 7.46
CA LEU A 12 20.88 2.75 8.43
C LEU A 12 20.06 1.54 7.96
N THR A 13 18.85 1.76 7.41
CA THR A 13 18.04 0.69 6.82
C THR A 13 18.79 -0.02 5.70
N LEU A 14 19.46 0.71 4.80
CA LEU A 14 20.27 0.14 3.72
C LEU A 14 21.49 -0.62 4.25
N PHE A 15 22.09 -0.14 5.32
CA PHE A 15 23.29 -0.77 5.92
C PHE A 15 22.92 -2.08 6.64
N PHE A 16 21.88 -2.07 7.48
CA PHE A 16 21.49 -3.24 8.28
C PHE A 16 20.67 -4.26 7.45
N LEU A 17 19.84 -3.80 6.54
CA LEU A 17 19.01 -4.65 5.70
C LEU A 17 19.82 -5.13 4.48
N ARG A 18 20.67 -6.15 4.66
CA ARG A 18 21.46 -6.72 3.56
C ARG A 18 20.63 -7.50 2.53
N ASP A 19 19.49 -8.04 2.93
CA ASP A 19 18.56 -8.79 2.09
C ASP A 19 17.14 -8.55 2.60
N HIS A 20 16.24 -8.09 1.72
CA HIS A 20 14.84 -7.85 2.05
C HIS A 20 14.10 -9.12 2.50
N ARG A 21 14.55 -10.30 2.05
CA ARG A 21 13.96 -11.60 2.41
C ARG A 21 14.08 -11.90 3.91
N ARG A 22 15.05 -11.31 4.60
CA ARG A 22 15.18 -11.43 6.06
C ARG A 22 13.97 -10.87 6.80
N LEU A 23 13.27 -9.88 6.23
CA LEU A 23 12.06 -9.34 6.84
C LEU A 23 10.94 -10.38 6.94
N ARG A 24 10.92 -11.40 6.06
CA ARG A 24 9.93 -12.47 6.09
C ARG A 24 10.00 -13.29 7.39
N GLN A 25 11.17 -13.51 7.96
CA GLN A 25 11.30 -14.25 9.24
C GLN A 25 10.66 -13.49 10.41
N PHE A 26 10.49 -12.18 10.30
CA PHE A 26 9.87 -11.33 11.30
C PHE A 26 8.36 -11.08 11.05
N THR A 27 7.69 -11.89 10.23
CA THR A 27 6.28 -11.71 9.86
C THR A 27 5.38 -11.53 11.09
N TYR A 28 5.40 -12.46 12.05
CA TYR A 28 4.55 -12.39 13.24
C TYR A 28 5.05 -11.39 14.29
N THR A 29 6.36 -11.21 14.40
CA THR A 29 6.93 -10.18 15.28
C THR A 29 6.61 -8.77 14.78
N SER A 30 6.54 -8.57 13.44
CA SER A 30 6.07 -7.31 12.85
C SER A 30 4.61 -7.05 13.17
N LEU A 31 3.74 -8.08 13.15
CA LEU A 31 2.35 -7.92 13.59
C LEU A 31 2.27 -7.49 15.05
N LEU A 32 2.97 -8.19 15.94
CA LEU A 32 2.98 -7.87 17.36
C LEU A 32 3.49 -6.46 17.61
N LEU A 33 4.58 -6.08 16.95
CA LEU A 33 5.13 -4.72 17.03
C LEU A 33 4.15 -3.68 16.48
N GLY A 34 3.49 -3.96 15.35
CA GLY A 34 2.49 -3.08 14.75
C GLY A 34 1.31 -2.83 15.68
N ILE A 35 0.76 -3.89 16.29
CA ILE A 35 -0.32 -3.80 17.28
C ILE A 35 0.17 -3.03 18.54
N ALA A 36 1.36 -3.33 19.04
CA ALA A 36 1.93 -2.63 20.20
C ALA A 36 2.09 -1.13 19.91
N LEU A 37 2.55 -0.77 18.71
CA LEU A 37 2.67 0.63 18.28
C LEU A 37 1.30 1.34 18.23
N LEU A 38 0.26 0.67 17.73
CA LEU A 38 -1.10 1.23 17.72
C LEU A 38 -1.68 1.37 19.12
N LEU A 39 -1.34 0.49 20.06
CA LEU A 39 -1.82 0.59 21.44
C LEU A 39 -1.10 1.68 22.26
N LEU A 40 0.08 2.10 21.83
CA LEU A 40 0.94 3.01 22.58
C LEU A 40 0.27 4.37 22.89
N PRO A 41 -0.44 5.04 21.94
CA PRO A 41 -1.14 6.30 22.24
C PRO A 41 -2.30 6.15 23.24
N LEU A 42 -2.87 4.95 23.37
CA LEU A 42 -3.96 4.68 24.29
C LEU A 42 -3.48 4.48 25.74
N THR A 43 -2.16 4.29 25.95
CA THR A 43 -1.62 4.08 27.29
C THR A 43 -1.66 5.36 28.13
N PRO A 44 -2.17 5.30 29.37
CA PRO A 44 -2.19 6.47 30.27
C PRO A 44 -0.79 7.01 30.51
N GLY A 45 -0.63 8.33 30.46
CA GLY A 45 0.65 9.00 30.74
C GLY A 45 1.61 9.12 29.54
N ILE A 46 1.42 8.40 28.45
CA ILE A 46 2.25 8.45 27.24
C ILE A 46 1.50 9.15 26.10
N GLY A 47 0.24 8.79 25.89
CA GLY A 47 -0.59 9.34 24.85
C GLY A 47 -1.02 10.77 25.13
N LYS A 48 -0.94 11.64 24.12
CA LYS A 48 -1.43 13.01 24.15
C LYS A 48 -2.73 13.09 23.38
N GLU A 49 -3.77 13.61 24.06
CA GLU A 49 -5.05 13.89 23.43
C GLU A 49 -5.01 15.27 22.77
N ILE A 50 -5.25 15.32 21.46
CA ILE A 50 -5.32 16.56 20.68
C ILE A 50 -6.65 16.52 19.91
N TYR A 51 -7.50 17.54 20.13
CA TYR A 51 -8.84 17.63 19.52
C TYR A 51 -9.72 16.39 19.73
N GLY A 52 -9.62 15.76 20.90
CA GLY A 52 -10.42 14.59 21.26
C GLY A 52 -9.97 13.26 20.63
N ALA A 53 -8.82 13.24 19.95
CA ALA A 53 -8.20 12.05 19.41
C ALA A 53 -6.83 11.78 20.07
N ARG A 54 -6.53 10.51 20.37
CA ARG A 54 -5.28 10.07 21.01
C ARG A 54 -4.38 9.38 19.98
N LEU A 55 -3.75 10.19 19.13
CA LEU A 55 -2.93 9.70 18.01
C LEU A 55 -1.43 9.86 18.25
N TRP A 56 -1.08 10.75 19.19
CA TRP A 56 0.27 11.22 19.36
C TRP A 56 0.85 10.77 20.70
N ILE A 57 2.11 10.44 20.68
CA ILE A 57 2.93 10.31 21.89
C ILE A 57 3.89 11.48 21.95
N SER A 58 4.12 12.01 23.15
CA SER A 58 5.13 13.06 23.36
C SER A 58 6.35 12.44 24.03
N LEU A 59 7.48 12.44 23.32
CA LEU A 59 8.74 11.96 23.85
C LEU A 59 9.78 13.08 23.74
N ALA A 60 10.31 13.52 24.87
CA ALA A 60 11.36 14.56 24.95
C ALA A 60 11.05 15.82 24.11
N GLY A 61 9.78 16.27 24.08
CA GLY A 61 9.37 17.45 23.34
C GLY A 61 9.03 17.22 21.86
N PHE A 62 9.23 16.01 21.34
CA PHE A 62 8.82 15.64 19.99
C PHE A 62 7.48 14.90 20.03
N SER A 63 6.56 15.32 19.15
CA SER A 63 5.31 14.58 18.92
C SER A 63 5.53 13.52 17.85
N PHE A 64 5.20 12.27 18.17
CA PHE A 64 5.38 11.12 17.31
C PHE A 64 4.06 10.38 17.16
N GLN A 65 3.67 10.03 15.92
CA GLN A 65 2.49 9.22 15.63
C GLN A 65 2.92 7.77 15.33
N PRO A 66 2.69 6.83 16.24
CA PRO A 66 3.17 5.45 16.07
C PRO A 66 2.51 4.71 14.90
N ALA A 67 1.30 5.09 14.51
CA ALA A 67 0.55 4.49 13.40
C ALA A 67 1.33 4.54 12.06
N GLU A 68 2.16 5.57 11.87
CA GLU A 68 3.02 5.67 10.68
C GLU A 68 4.08 4.56 10.59
N LEU A 69 4.67 4.16 11.72
CA LEU A 69 5.56 2.99 11.75
C LEU A 69 4.79 1.67 11.75
N ALA A 70 3.63 1.62 12.41
CA ALA A 70 2.75 0.47 12.40
C ALA A 70 2.37 0.08 10.96
N LYS A 71 2.15 1.06 10.08
CA LYS A 71 1.91 0.85 8.64
C LYS A 71 2.98 -0.05 8.00
N ILE A 72 4.26 0.22 8.26
CA ILE A 72 5.38 -0.60 7.75
C ILE A 72 5.29 -2.03 8.29
N CYS A 73 5.04 -2.16 9.59
CA CYS A 73 4.92 -3.45 10.27
C CYS A 73 3.77 -4.29 9.69
N PHE A 74 2.61 -3.68 9.45
CA PHE A 74 1.47 -4.37 8.84
C PHE A 74 1.72 -4.77 7.38
N VAL A 75 2.41 -3.94 6.59
CA VAL A 75 2.79 -4.33 5.21
C VAL A 75 3.72 -5.54 5.23
N ILE A 76 4.71 -5.58 6.12
CA ILE A 76 5.63 -6.73 6.28
C ILE A 76 4.85 -7.99 6.70
N PHE A 77 3.93 -7.85 7.66
CA PHE A 77 3.09 -8.95 8.11
C PHE A 77 2.20 -9.47 6.99
N PHE A 78 1.45 -8.61 6.31
CA PHE A 78 0.58 -9.01 5.21
C PHE A 78 1.35 -9.68 4.09
N ALA A 79 2.50 -9.12 3.68
CA ALA A 79 3.34 -9.72 2.65
C ALA A 79 3.84 -11.11 3.06
N GLY A 80 4.32 -11.27 4.30
CA GLY A 80 4.83 -12.54 4.83
C GLY A 80 3.74 -13.60 4.97
N TYR A 81 2.58 -13.23 5.47
CA TYR A 81 1.44 -14.13 5.65
C TYR A 81 0.83 -14.54 4.30
N LEU A 82 0.56 -13.57 3.45
CA LEU A 82 -0.12 -13.80 2.18
C LEU A 82 0.72 -14.62 1.21
N VAL A 83 2.05 -14.49 1.20
CA VAL A 83 2.91 -15.32 0.35
C VAL A 83 2.82 -16.80 0.68
N VAL A 84 2.56 -17.14 1.96
CA VAL A 84 2.40 -18.54 2.41
C VAL A 84 0.99 -19.07 2.15
N GLN A 85 -0.02 -18.22 2.31
CA GLN A 85 -1.42 -18.61 2.22
C GLN A 85 -2.06 -18.31 0.85
N ARG A 86 -1.28 -17.83 -0.12
CA ARG A 86 -1.74 -17.42 -1.45
C ARG A 86 -2.64 -18.47 -2.09
N ASP A 87 -2.14 -19.69 -2.19
CA ASP A 87 -2.84 -20.78 -2.90
C ASP A 87 -4.13 -21.20 -2.18
N ASN A 88 -4.09 -21.25 -0.85
CA ASN A 88 -5.26 -21.56 -0.03
C ASN A 88 -6.35 -20.49 -0.15
N LEU A 89 -5.97 -19.21 -0.25
CA LEU A 89 -6.89 -18.09 -0.41
C LEU A 89 -7.40 -17.96 -1.85
N ALA A 90 -6.62 -18.42 -2.84
CA ALA A 90 -6.98 -18.35 -4.25
C ALA A 90 -7.84 -19.54 -4.71
N LEU A 91 -7.55 -20.77 -4.23
CA LEU A 91 -8.11 -22.01 -4.76
C LEU A 91 -9.32 -22.54 -3.99
N ALA A 92 -9.42 -22.27 -2.70
CA ALA A 92 -10.36 -22.93 -1.80
C ALA A 92 -11.63 -22.07 -1.56
N GLY A 93 -12.53 -21.93 -2.55
CA GLY A 93 -13.71 -21.11 -2.35
C GLY A 93 -15.02 -21.68 -2.89
N LYS A 94 -16.11 -21.53 -2.13
CA LYS A 94 -17.46 -21.73 -2.65
C LYS A 94 -17.82 -20.57 -3.56
N LYS A 95 -18.37 -20.87 -4.75
CA LYS A 95 -18.94 -19.84 -5.64
C LYS A 95 -20.31 -19.44 -5.09
N LEU A 96 -20.46 -18.19 -4.70
CA LEU A 96 -21.74 -17.60 -4.32
C LEU A 96 -21.96 -16.32 -5.14
N PHE A 97 -23.05 -16.21 -5.89
CA PHE A 97 -23.35 -15.08 -6.79
C PHE A 97 -22.23 -14.75 -7.80
N GLY A 98 -21.51 -15.77 -8.30
CA GLY A 98 -20.39 -15.56 -9.22
C GLY A 98 -19.08 -15.12 -8.56
N LEU A 99 -19.09 -14.78 -7.27
CA LEU A 99 -17.91 -14.45 -6.48
C LEU A 99 -17.39 -15.71 -5.78
N GLN A 100 -16.06 -15.90 -5.78
CA GLN A 100 -15.43 -16.98 -5.05
C GLN A 100 -15.03 -16.48 -3.65
N PHE A 101 -15.65 -17.05 -2.62
CA PHE A 101 -15.32 -16.74 -1.23
C PHE A 101 -14.24 -17.70 -0.73
N PRO A 102 -13.16 -17.19 -0.10
CA PRO A 102 -12.12 -18.04 0.47
C PRO A 102 -12.66 -18.84 1.65
N GLN A 103 -11.99 -19.95 1.96
CA GLN A 103 -12.28 -20.67 3.20
C GLN A 103 -11.87 -19.82 4.41
N LEU A 104 -12.82 -19.54 5.31
CA LEU A 104 -12.61 -18.72 6.51
C LEU A 104 -11.43 -19.22 7.36
N ARG A 105 -11.17 -20.53 7.39
CA ARG A 105 -10.06 -21.12 8.15
C ARG A 105 -8.70 -20.51 7.79
N HIS A 106 -8.46 -20.24 6.52
CA HIS A 106 -7.18 -19.67 6.04
C HIS A 106 -7.18 -18.13 6.06
N ALA A 107 -8.35 -17.52 6.01
CA ALA A 107 -8.49 -16.07 6.11
C ALA A 107 -8.55 -15.57 7.57
N ALA A 108 -8.97 -16.41 8.52
CA ALA A 108 -9.23 -16.00 9.90
C ALA A 108 -8.03 -15.30 10.59
N PRO A 109 -6.78 -15.80 10.55
CA PRO A 109 -5.69 -15.14 11.26
C PRO A 109 -5.39 -13.73 10.72
N ILE A 110 -5.44 -13.54 9.41
CA ILE A 110 -5.19 -12.23 8.80
C ILE A 110 -6.36 -11.27 9.02
N LEU A 111 -7.60 -11.79 9.02
CA LEU A 111 -8.80 -11.00 9.34
C LEU A 111 -8.80 -10.56 10.80
N VAL A 112 -8.44 -11.44 11.73
CA VAL A 112 -8.35 -11.10 13.16
C VAL A 112 -7.29 -10.04 13.40
N ALA A 113 -6.10 -10.18 12.82
CA ALA A 113 -5.03 -9.19 12.93
C ALA A 113 -5.45 -7.82 12.36
N TRP A 114 -6.12 -7.83 11.23
CA TRP A 114 -6.62 -6.62 10.57
C TRP A 114 -7.75 -5.96 11.35
N LEU A 115 -8.74 -6.75 11.83
CA LEU A 115 -9.85 -6.23 12.65
C LEU A 115 -9.34 -5.67 13.98
N ALA A 116 -8.33 -6.31 14.59
CA ALA A 116 -7.71 -5.78 15.81
C ALA A 116 -7.06 -4.41 15.55
N GLY A 117 -6.31 -4.26 14.45
CA GLY A 117 -5.75 -2.97 14.07
C GLY A 117 -6.82 -1.89 13.82
N LEU A 118 -7.89 -2.23 13.09
CA LEU A 118 -9.00 -1.29 12.83
C LEU A 118 -9.75 -0.93 14.12
N ALA A 119 -9.97 -1.89 15.03
CA ALA A 119 -10.61 -1.63 16.31
C ALA A 119 -9.79 -0.64 17.14
N ILE A 120 -8.48 -0.81 17.22
CA ILE A 120 -7.59 0.11 17.95
C ILE A 120 -7.68 1.52 17.35
N LEU A 121 -7.57 1.64 16.01
CA LEU A 121 -7.68 2.94 15.31
C LEU A 121 -9.05 3.60 15.49
N ALA A 122 -10.11 2.80 15.60
CA ALA A 122 -11.44 3.32 15.94
C ALA A 122 -11.49 3.89 17.37
N PHE A 123 -10.85 3.24 18.35
CA PHE A 123 -10.71 3.77 19.71
C PHE A 123 -9.84 5.02 19.77
N GLU A 124 -8.80 5.10 18.95
CA GLU A 124 -7.98 6.30 18.77
C GLU A 124 -8.74 7.46 18.09
N LYS A 125 -9.86 7.15 17.42
CA LYS A 125 -10.63 8.04 16.54
C LYS A 125 -9.85 8.47 15.30
N ASP A 126 -8.90 7.65 14.84
CA ASP A 126 -8.09 7.87 13.63
C ASP A 126 -8.71 7.17 12.41
N PHE A 127 -9.77 7.79 11.86
CA PHE A 127 -10.46 7.23 10.70
C PHE A 127 -9.68 7.37 9.41
N GLY A 128 -8.80 8.36 9.30
CA GLY A 128 -7.92 8.52 8.15
C GLY A 128 -6.97 7.34 8.03
N THR A 129 -6.27 7.03 9.10
CA THR A 129 -5.37 5.88 9.17
C THR A 129 -6.14 4.56 9.08
N ALA A 130 -7.34 4.45 9.68
CA ALA A 130 -8.19 3.26 9.55
C ALA A 130 -8.58 3.00 8.09
N LEU A 131 -8.95 4.03 7.32
CA LEU A 131 -9.22 3.92 5.88
C LEU A 131 -7.99 3.47 5.09
N LEU A 132 -6.82 4.00 5.44
CA LEU A 132 -5.55 3.58 4.83
C LEU A 132 -5.25 2.10 5.10
N PHE A 133 -5.39 1.63 6.34
CA PHE A 133 -5.16 0.23 6.72
C PHE A 133 -6.19 -0.70 6.09
N PHE A 134 -7.45 -0.26 6.00
CA PHE A 134 -8.50 -0.99 5.30
C PHE A 134 -8.15 -1.17 3.82
N GLY A 135 -7.88 -0.08 3.13
CA GLY A 135 -7.55 -0.11 1.70
C GLY A 135 -6.27 -0.90 1.42
N LEU A 136 -5.26 -0.76 2.27
CA LEU A 136 -4.02 -1.53 2.18
C LEU A 136 -4.26 -3.04 2.30
N PHE A 137 -5.08 -3.46 3.25
CA PHE A 137 -5.44 -4.87 3.42
C PHE A 137 -6.13 -5.45 2.18
N VAL A 138 -7.16 -4.75 1.67
CA VAL A 138 -7.89 -5.17 0.47
C VAL A 138 -6.97 -5.24 -0.75
N ALA A 139 -6.13 -4.23 -0.93
CA ALA A 139 -5.18 -4.20 -2.04
C ALA A 139 -4.15 -5.32 -1.96
N MET A 140 -3.60 -5.61 -0.77
CA MET A 140 -2.63 -6.69 -0.60
C MET A 140 -3.26 -8.07 -0.81
N LEU A 141 -4.52 -8.26 -0.39
CA LEU A 141 -5.28 -9.47 -0.73
C LEU A 141 -5.45 -9.63 -2.24
N TYR A 142 -5.81 -8.55 -2.93
CA TYR A 142 -5.91 -8.56 -4.39
C TYR A 142 -4.55 -8.86 -5.06
N LEU A 143 -3.48 -8.19 -4.64
CA LEU A 143 -2.13 -8.41 -5.18
C LEU A 143 -1.63 -9.85 -4.96
N ALA A 144 -2.01 -10.47 -3.82
CA ALA A 144 -1.61 -11.83 -3.50
C ALA A 144 -2.40 -12.88 -4.28
N THR A 145 -3.70 -12.68 -4.45
CA THR A 145 -4.64 -13.69 -4.98
C THR A 145 -5.03 -13.46 -6.44
N GLU A 146 -4.79 -12.25 -6.96
CA GLU A 146 -5.22 -11.80 -8.29
C GLU A 146 -6.74 -11.91 -8.52
N ARG A 147 -7.54 -11.90 -7.41
CA ARG A 147 -9.00 -12.07 -7.43
C ARG A 147 -9.70 -10.74 -7.24
N LEU A 148 -10.42 -10.29 -8.26
CA LEU A 148 -11.23 -9.06 -8.22
C LEU A 148 -12.32 -9.12 -7.13
N SER A 149 -12.73 -10.32 -6.73
CA SER A 149 -13.71 -10.54 -5.64
C SER A 149 -13.33 -9.80 -4.37
N TRP A 150 -12.04 -9.72 -4.03
CA TRP A 150 -11.58 -9.03 -2.82
C TRP A 150 -11.82 -7.52 -2.87
N ILE A 151 -11.67 -6.91 -4.06
CA ILE A 151 -11.96 -5.49 -4.26
C ILE A 151 -13.48 -5.25 -4.12
N VAL A 152 -14.30 -6.11 -4.71
CA VAL A 152 -15.78 -5.99 -4.63
C VAL A 152 -16.24 -6.19 -3.18
N ILE A 153 -15.76 -7.23 -2.50
CA ILE A 153 -16.10 -7.50 -1.09
C ILE A 153 -15.61 -6.36 -0.20
N GLY A 154 -14.36 -5.90 -0.41
CA GLY A 154 -13.80 -4.76 0.31
C GLY A 154 -14.61 -3.49 0.10
N GLY A 155 -14.98 -3.16 -1.13
CA GLY A 155 -15.83 -2.02 -1.44
C GLY A 155 -17.20 -2.09 -0.76
N LEU A 156 -17.85 -3.26 -0.78
CA LEU A 156 -19.12 -3.47 -0.11
C LEU A 156 -18.99 -3.34 1.42
N LEU A 157 -18.01 -3.99 2.02
CA LEU A 157 -17.74 -3.90 3.46
C LEU A 157 -17.39 -2.46 3.87
N SER A 158 -16.61 -1.75 3.06
CA SER A 158 -16.30 -0.33 3.28
C SER A 158 -17.56 0.51 3.30
N SER A 159 -18.43 0.34 2.30
CA SER A 159 -19.68 1.09 2.19
C SER A 159 -20.61 0.85 3.38
N ILE A 160 -20.77 -0.42 3.78
CA ILE A 160 -21.55 -0.80 4.97
C ILE A 160 -20.91 -0.25 6.24
N GLY A 161 -19.60 -0.38 6.40
CA GLY A 161 -18.86 0.10 7.56
C GLY A 161 -18.95 1.62 7.70
N VAL A 162 -18.74 2.36 6.61
CA VAL A 162 -18.89 3.83 6.60
C VAL A 162 -20.32 4.24 6.95
N TRP A 163 -21.33 3.59 6.36
CA TRP A 163 -22.71 3.87 6.70
C TRP A 163 -22.99 3.67 8.19
N PHE A 164 -22.53 2.55 8.76
CA PHE A 164 -22.72 2.24 10.18
C PHE A 164 -21.99 3.22 11.09
N ILE A 165 -20.75 3.58 10.77
CA ILE A 165 -19.94 4.54 11.54
C ILE A 165 -20.57 5.92 11.53
N ILE A 166 -21.13 6.37 10.39
CA ILE A 166 -21.84 7.65 10.28
C ILE A 166 -23.03 7.70 11.26
N GLN A 167 -23.75 6.58 11.46
CA GLN A 167 -24.90 6.55 12.38
C GLN A 167 -24.51 6.67 13.86
N ILE A 168 -23.32 6.17 14.20
CA ILE A 168 -22.91 6.04 15.62
C ILE A 168 -22.00 7.17 16.08
N MET A 169 -21.20 7.75 15.19
CA MET A 169 -20.12 8.67 15.57
C MET A 169 -20.38 10.11 15.14
N PRO A 170 -20.75 11.02 16.10
CA PRO A 170 -21.11 12.41 15.77
C PRO A 170 -20.00 13.19 15.05
N HIS A 171 -18.73 12.94 15.36
CA HIS A 171 -17.63 13.64 14.70
C HIS A 171 -17.43 13.19 13.23
N ILE A 172 -17.86 11.99 12.85
CA ILE A 172 -17.88 11.57 11.44
C ILE A 172 -19.06 12.20 10.72
N GLN A 173 -20.22 12.30 11.40
CA GLN A 173 -21.36 13.05 10.86
C GLN A 173 -20.97 14.51 10.59
N ALA A 174 -20.26 15.16 11.51
CA ALA A 174 -19.74 16.51 11.32
C ALA A 174 -18.84 16.63 10.09
N ARG A 175 -17.91 15.68 9.86
CA ARG A 175 -17.06 15.67 8.68
C ARG A 175 -17.85 15.50 7.37
N ILE A 176 -18.88 14.65 7.36
CA ILE A 176 -19.79 14.51 6.20
C ILE A 176 -20.58 15.78 5.97
N THR A 177 -21.10 16.42 7.02
CA THR A 177 -21.80 17.70 6.94
C THR A 177 -20.88 18.79 6.38
N ILE A 178 -19.67 18.92 6.86
CA ILE A 178 -18.66 19.85 6.35
C ILE A 178 -18.37 19.57 4.86
N TRP A 179 -18.28 18.31 4.47
CA TRP A 179 -17.99 17.93 3.08
C TRP A 179 -19.15 18.26 2.13
N LEU A 180 -20.41 18.00 2.55
CA LEU A 180 -21.59 18.24 1.72
C LEU A 180 -22.03 19.71 1.73
N HIS A 181 -21.98 20.38 2.88
CA HIS A 181 -22.55 21.70 3.15
C HIS A 181 -21.48 22.74 3.53
N ALA A 182 -20.29 22.68 2.88
CA ALA A 182 -19.15 23.49 3.25
C ALA A 182 -19.39 25.01 3.17
N PHE A 183 -20.30 25.46 2.30
CA PHE A 183 -20.61 26.89 2.09
C PHE A 183 -21.80 27.41 2.92
N ASP A 184 -22.48 26.53 3.67
CA ASP A 184 -23.56 26.95 4.54
C ASP A 184 -22.99 27.77 5.70
N GLN A 185 -23.55 28.96 5.93
CA GLN A 185 -23.03 29.93 6.93
C GLN A 185 -22.94 29.31 8.32
N GLN A 186 -23.95 28.50 8.70
CA GLN A 186 -23.98 27.83 10.00
C GLN A 186 -22.85 26.81 10.16
N VAL A 187 -22.47 26.10 9.08
CA VAL A 187 -21.40 25.11 9.05
C VAL A 187 -20.05 25.83 9.02
N TYR A 188 -19.95 26.93 8.26
CA TYR A 188 -18.74 27.72 8.09
C TYR A 188 -18.31 28.36 9.43
N ASP A 189 -19.26 28.98 10.16
CA ASP A 189 -18.99 29.71 11.41
C ASP A 189 -18.95 28.79 12.65
N SER A 190 -19.26 27.49 12.49
CA SER A 190 -19.25 26.56 13.61
C SER A 190 -17.84 26.28 14.11
N PRO A 191 -17.61 26.05 15.42
CA PRO A 191 -16.33 25.57 15.92
C PRO A 191 -15.93 24.28 15.22
N TYR A 192 -14.72 24.24 14.62
CA TYR A 192 -14.22 23.14 13.78
C TYR A 192 -15.08 22.88 12.53
N GLY A 193 -15.74 23.91 11.99
CA GLY A 193 -16.57 23.84 10.80
C GLY A 193 -15.78 23.80 9.49
N SER A 194 -16.41 24.26 8.41
CA SER A 194 -15.84 24.21 7.07
C SER A 194 -14.87 25.35 6.76
N TYR A 195 -14.66 26.33 7.66
CA TYR A 195 -13.78 27.47 7.44
C TYR A 195 -12.41 27.07 6.83
N GLN A 196 -11.73 26.12 7.45
CA GLN A 196 -10.43 25.62 6.98
C GLN A 196 -10.48 25.11 5.54
N LEU A 197 -11.50 24.31 5.23
CA LEU A 197 -11.67 23.70 3.91
C LEU A 197 -11.93 24.75 2.83
N VAL A 198 -12.81 25.69 3.13
CA VAL A 198 -13.18 26.79 2.23
C VAL A 198 -11.99 27.73 1.98
N GLN A 199 -11.25 28.08 3.05
CA GLN A 199 -10.02 28.87 2.88
C GLN A 199 -8.96 28.16 2.05
N GLY A 200 -8.81 26.83 2.21
CA GLY A 200 -7.95 26.02 1.35
C GLY A 200 -8.37 26.09 -0.13
N TRP A 201 -9.67 26.10 -0.43
CA TRP A 201 -10.15 26.25 -1.82
C TRP A 201 -9.93 27.65 -2.36
N PHE A 202 -10.10 28.69 -1.54
CA PHE A 202 -9.76 30.06 -1.97
C PHE A 202 -8.26 30.19 -2.26
N GLY A 203 -7.39 29.56 -1.45
CA GLY A 203 -5.96 29.48 -1.72
C GLY A 203 -5.67 28.82 -3.07
N LEU A 204 -6.27 27.62 -3.32
CA LEU A 204 -6.14 26.93 -4.62
C LEU A 204 -6.66 27.79 -5.79
N ALA A 205 -7.77 28.49 -5.61
CA ALA A 205 -8.34 29.34 -6.64
C ALA A 205 -7.45 30.56 -6.93
N SER A 206 -6.89 31.19 -5.89
CA SER A 206 -5.98 32.33 -6.04
C SER A 206 -4.68 31.97 -6.74
N GLY A 207 -4.18 30.74 -6.58
CA GLY A 207 -3.00 30.23 -7.27
C GLY A 207 -3.15 30.11 -8.79
N GLY A 208 -4.36 29.88 -9.29
CA GLY A 208 -4.61 29.76 -10.72
C GLY A 208 -3.72 28.72 -11.41
N LEU A 209 -3.24 29.03 -12.61
CA LEU A 209 -2.39 28.13 -13.39
C LEU A 209 -0.92 28.13 -12.93
N LEU A 210 -0.36 29.32 -12.71
CA LEU A 210 1.09 29.52 -12.49
C LEU A 210 1.47 29.79 -11.04
N GLY A 211 0.49 29.96 -10.17
CA GLY A 211 0.69 30.31 -8.76
C GLY A 211 0.92 31.80 -8.51
N THR A 212 0.81 32.20 -7.25
CA THR A 212 1.13 33.57 -6.79
C THR A 212 2.64 33.82 -6.70
N GLY A 213 3.42 32.72 -6.68
CA GLY A 213 4.87 32.72 -6.51
C GLY A 213 5.31 32.18 -5.15
N TRP A 214 6.49 31.60 -5.09
CA TRP A 214 7.04 30.98 -3.89
C TRP A 214 7.16 32.01 -2.74
N GLY A 215 6.56 31.67 -1.59
CA GLY A 215 6.54 32.54 -0.41
C GLY A 215 5.65 33.78 -0.53
N LYS A 216 4.82 33.90 -1.57
CA LYS A 216 3.90 35.03 -1.79
C LYS A 216 2.44 34.69 -1.50
N GLY A 217 2.16 33.41 -1.15
CA GLY A 217 0.83 32.98 -0.70
C GLY A 217 0.55 33.42 0.75
N TYR A 218 -0.69 33.23 1.16
CA TYR A 218 -1.16 33.47 2.54
C TYR A 218 -1.55 32.16 3.23
N PRO A 219 -0.62 31.18 3.34
CA PRO A 219 -0.93 29.86 3.88
C PRO A 219 -1.41 29.90 5.33
N THR A 220 -1.07 30.96 6.09
CA THR A 220 -1.49 31.16 7.50
C THR A 220 -2.99 31.37 7.65
N MET A 221 -3.72 31.70 6.59
CA MET A 221 -5.18 31.84 6.61
C MET A 221 -5.87 30.47 6.74
N SER A 222 -5.21 29.39 6.30
CA SER A 222 -5.71 28.03 6.49
C SER A 222 -5.01 27.38 7.69
N PHE A 223 -5.79 26.89 8.64
CA PHE A 223 -5.25 26.10 9.76
C PHE A 223 -4.60 24.81 9.23
N ALA A 224 -3.48 24.38 9.83
CA ALA A 224 -2.72 23.20 9.39
C ALA A 224 -2.24 23.25 7.92
N SER A 225 -2.00 24.43 7.38
CA SER A 225 -1.50 24.66 6.02
C SER A 225 -0.19 23.95 5.71
N ASN A 226 0.62 23.66 6.71
CA ASN A 226 1.89 22.95 6.59
C ASN A 226 1.78 21.43 6.85
N SER A 227 0.59 20.92 7.20
CA SER A 227 0.33 19.49 7.43
C SER A 227 -0.72 18.94 6.47
N ASP A 228 -1.98 18.90 6.87
CA ASP A 228 -3.07 18.28 6.12
C ASP A 228 -3.46 19.08 4.88
N PHE A 229 -3.25 20.41 4.92
CA PHE A 229 -3.57 21.34 3.83
C PHE A 229 -2.36 21.80 3.02
N ILE A 230 -1.22 21.13 3.14
CA ILE A 230 -0.02 21.47 2.37
C ILE A 230 -0.28 21.54 0.86
N ILE A 231 -1.20 20.72 0.33
CA ILE A 231 -1.59 20.73 -1.08
C ILE A 231 -2.27 22.04 -1.46
N ALA A 232 -3.11 22.61 -0.57
CA ALA A 232 -3.73 23.90 -0.81
C ALA A 232 -2.69 25.02 -0.82
N SER A 233 -1.76 25.03 0.14
CA SER A 233 -0.68 26.02 0.23
C SER A 233 0.26 25.96 -0.99
N LEU A 234 0.65 24.76 -1.41
CA LEU A 234 1.48 24.58 -2.61
C LEU A 234 0.71 24.94 -3.88
N GLY A 235 -0.61 24.71 -3.91
CA GLY A 235 -1.45 25.10 -5.04
C GLY A 235 -1.61 26.61 -5.14
N GLU A 236 -1.67 27.35 -4.02
CA GLU A 236 -1.66 28.80 -4.00
C GLU A 236 -0.34 29.37 -4.54
N GLU A 237 0.80 28.85 -4.07
CA GLU A 237 2.11 29.39 -4.42
C GLU A 237 2.60 28.93 -5.80
N LEU A 238 2.43 27.66 -6.16
CA LEU A 238 2.96 27.06 -7.39
C LEU A 238 1.90 26.92 -8.50
N GLY A 239 0.64 27.13 -8.19
CA GLY A 239 -0.47 26.97 -9.12
C GLY A 239 -0.73 25.52 -9.53
N LEU A 240 -1.65 25.36 -10.48
CA LEU A 240 -2.03 24.05 -11.00
C LEU A 240 -0.86 23.32 -11.66
N VAL A 241 -0.01 24.02 -12.38
CA VAL A 241 1.17 23.44 -13.05
C VAL A 241 2.14 22.83 -12.04
N GLY A 242 2.40 23.56 -10.94
CA GLY A 242 3.25 23.06 -9.85
C GLY A 242 2.64 21.85 -9.14
N LEU A 243 1.33 21.86 -8.88
CA LEU A 243 0.64 20.71 -8.30
C LEU A 243 0.70 19.48 -9.20
N ILE A 244 0.46 19.64 -10.50
CA ILE A 244 0.56 18.53 -11.46
C ILE A 244 1.99 17.98 -11.47
N ALA A 245 3.02 18.83 -11.47
CA ALA A 245 4.41 18.38 -11.41
C ALA A 245 4.69 17.56 -10.13
N ILE A 246 4.22 18.02 -8.97
CA ILE A 246 4.34 17.28 -7.71
C ILE A 246 3.61 15.93 -7.80
N LEU A 247 2.38 15.90 -8.29
CA LEU A 247 1.62 14.65 -8.43
C LEU A 247 2.28 13.68 -9.43
N CYS A 248 2.89 14.18 -10.51
CA CYS A 248 3.68 13.37 -11.43
C CYS A 248 4.90 12.74 -10.73
N LEU A 249 5.57 13.43 -9.81
CA LEU A 249 6.66 12.85 -9.01
C LEU A 249 6.16 11.72 -8.11
N TYR A 250 4.98 11.87 -7.48
CA TYR A 250 4.36 10.78 -6.71
C TYR A 250 4.00 9.60 -7.61
N LEU A 251 3.40 9.84 -8.77
CA LEU A 251 3.09 8.77 -9.73
C LEU A 251 4.36 8.04 -10.18
N LEU A 252 5.44 8.76 -10.44
CA LEU A 252 6.73 8.17 -10.78
C LEU A 252 7.27 7.31 -9.64
N PHE A 253 7.18 7.78 -8.40
CA PHE A 253 7.60 7.02 -7.22
C PHE A 253 6.78 5.73 -7.07
N ILE A 254 5.45 5.84 -7.16
CA ILE A 254 4.51 4.72 -7.07
C ILE A 254 4.77 3.70 -8.18
N PHE A 255 4.91 4.19 -9.42
CA PHE A 255 5.26 3.35 -10.58
C PHE A 255 6.58 2.59 -10.35
N ARG A 256 7.60 3.27 -9.80
CA ARG A 256 8.88 2.63 -9.47
C ARG A 256 8.73 1.58 -8.39
N ALA A 257 7.94 1.80 -7.36
CA ALA A 257 7.68 0.80 -6.33
C ALA A 257 7.02 -0.46 -6.91
N PHE A 258 5.99 -0.32 -7.74
CA PHE A 258 5.37 -1.46 -8.43
C PHE A 258 6.34 -2.13 -9.41
N SER A 259 7.10 -1.36 -10.20
CA SER A 259 8.11 -1.89 -11.12
C SER A 259 9.16 -2.74 -10.40
N ILE A 260 9.65 -2.29 -9.23
CA ILE A 260 10.55 -3.10 -8.38
C ILE A 260 9.89 -4.45 -8.04
N GLY A 261 8.63 -4.43 -7.61
CA GLY A 261 7.88 -5.63 -7.28
C GLY A 261 7.77 -6.61 -8.46
N LEU A 262 7.49 -6.10 -9.66
CA LEU A 262 7.38 -6.93 -10.86
C LEU A 262 8.71 -7.61 -11.25
N HIS A 263 9.84 -6.95 -11.03
CA HIS A 263 11.17 -7.49 -11.37
C HIS A 263 11.76 -8.41 -10.30
N LEU A 264 11.21 -8.41 -9.08
CA LEU A 264 11.61 -9.36 -8.04
C LEU A 264 11.12 -10.76 -8.36
N ARG A 265 11.91 -11.77 -7.98
CA ARG A 265 11.60 -13.18 -8.25
C ARG A 265 10.84 -13.85 -7.11
N ASP A 266 10.98 -13.35 -5.90
CA ASP A 266 10.34 -13.90 -4.72
C ASP A 266 8.97 -13.24 -4.47
N GLY A 267 7.97 -14.05 -4.13
CA GLY A 267 6.61 -13.60 -3.88
C GLY A 267 6.50 -12.62 -2.70
N PHE A 268 7.34 -12.78 -1.66
CA PHE A 268 7.36 -11.87 -0.52
C PHE A 268 7.77 -10.46 -0.93
N GLY A 269 8.87 -10.34 -1.70
CA GLY A 269 9.33 -9.07 -2.21
C GLY A 269 8.31 -8.40 -3.14
N LYS A 270 7.64 -9.18 -4.02
CA LYS A 270 6.58 -8.66 -4.88
C LYS A 270 5.47 -8.00 -4.07
N LEU A 271 4.96 -8.70 -3.05
CA LEU A 271 3.89 -8.20 -2.19
C LEU A 271 4.35 -7.03 -1.33
N LEU A 272 5.60 -7.05 -0.82
CA LEU A 272 6.15 -6.00 0.00
C LEU A 272 6.29 -4.68 -0.79
N ALA A 273 6.87 -4.74 -2.00
CA ALA A 273 7.00 -3.55 -2.86
C ALA A 273 5.65 -3.02 -3.31
N GLY A 274 4.73 -3.91 -3.72
CA GLY A 274 3.36 -3.56 -4.09
C GLY A 274 2.59 -2.93 -2.92
N GLY A 275 2.74 -3.48 -1.71
CA GLY A 275 2.12 -2.95 -0.50
C GLY A 275 2.61 -1.55 -0.15
N PHE A 276 3.91 -1.29 -0.21
CA PHE A 276 4.46 0.07 0.03
C PHE A 276 4.05 1.05 -1.07
N GLY A 277 4.11 0.63 -2.35
CA GLY A 277 3.65 1.46 -3.46
C GLY A 277 2.18 1.84 -3.32
N PHE A 278 1.32 0.88 -2.97
CA PHE A 278 -0.10 1.12 -2.77
C PHE A 278 -0.38 1.98 -1.52
N ALA A 279 0.34 1.77 -0.41
CA ALA A 279 0.17 2.59 0.79
C ALA A 279 0.42 4.07 0.51
N ILE A 280 1.48 4.40 -0.24
CA ILE A 280 1.78 5.77 -0.63
C ILE A 280 0.75 6.29 -1.64
N ALA A 281 0.34 5.47 -2.62
CA ALA A 281 -0.68 5.84 -3.60
C ALA A 281 -2.01 6.19 -2.93
N LEU A 282 -2.48 5.33 -2.02
CA LEU A 282 -3.73 5.53 -1.31
C LEU A 282 -3.64 6.74 -0.37
N GLN A 283 -2.53 6.92 0.35
CA GLN A 283 -2.33 8.07 1.23
C GLN A 283 -2.34 9.39 0.42
N CYS A 284 -1.65 9.44 -0.72
CA CYS A 284 -1.71 10.59 -1.63
C CYS A 284 -3.14 10.86 -2.13
N PHE A 285 -3.84 9.80 -2.58
CA PHE A 285 -5.22 9.93 -3.05
C PHE A 285 -6.15 10.48 -1.97
N VAL A 286 -6.03 9.95 -0.75
CA VAL A 286 -6.89 10.36 0.38
C VAL A 286 -6.61 11.81 0.79
N VAL A 287 -5.35 12.24 0.80
CA VAL A 287 -5.00 13.63 1.15
C VAL A 287 -5.48 14.60 0.07
N VAL A 288 -5.11 14.34 -1.17
CA VAL A 288 -5.51 15.21 -2.30
C VAL A 288 -7.02 15.22 -2.46
N GLY A 289 -7.66 14.05 -2.41
CA GLY A 289 -9.12 13.90 -2.51
C GLY A 289 -9.87 14.60 -1.38
N GLY A 290 -9.32 14.60 -0.16
CA GLY A 290 -9.89 15.33 0.97
C GLY A 290 -9.84 16.84 0.79
N VAL A 291 -8.71 17.38 0.34
CA VAL A 291 -8.54 18.83 0.10
C VAL A 291 -9.36 19.28 -1.10
N THR A 292 -9.45 18.48 -2.18
CA THR A 292 -10.21 18.80 -3.40
C THR A 292 -11.69 18.44 -3.33
N ARG A 293 -12.22 18.02 -2.17
CA ARG A 293 -13.63 17.65 -1.99
C ARG A 293 -14.09 16.42 -2.77
N VAL A 294 -13.19 15.57 -3.25
CA VAL A 294 -13.58 14.28 -3.85
C VAL A 294 -14.10 13.30 -2.79
N ILE A 295 -13.48 13.35 -1.60
CA ILE A 295 -13.87 12.58 -0.40
C ILE A 295 -13.88 13.51 0.83
N PRO A 296 -14.52 13.11 1.95
CA PRO A 296 -14.42 13.86 3.20
C PRO A 296 -12.98 13.98 3.68
N LEU A 297 -12.65 15.10 4.32
CA LEU A 297 -11.32 15.37 4.87
C LEU A 297 -10.96 14.34 5.95
N THR A 298 -9.79 13.72 5.85
CA THR A 298 -9.37 12.63 6.74
C THR A 298 -8.34 13.03 7.79
N GLY A 299 -7.57 14.10 7.55
CA GLY A 299 -6.49 14.54 8.46
C GLY A 299 -5.19 13.75 8.31
N LEU A 300 -5.02 13.00 7.21
CA LEU A 300 -3.75 12.34 6.90
C LEU A 300 -2.72 13.33 6.35
N ALA A 301 -1.47 13.16 6.77
CA ALA A 301 -0.37 13.96 6.27
C ALA A 301 0.09 13.50 4.88
N MET A 302 0.40 14.46 3.98
CA MET A 302 0.96 14.14 2.67
C MET A 302 2.38 13.55 2.82
N PRO A 303 2.67 12.37 2.27
CA PRO A 303 4.00 11.76 2.38
C PRO A 303 5.11 12.72 1.91
N PHE A 304 6.20 12.82 2.64
CA PHE A 304 7.38 13.67 2.37
C PHE A 304 7.16 15.19 2.41
N LEU A 305 5.97 15.71 2.08
CA LEU A 305 5.71 17.15 1.97
C LEU A 305 5.17 17.76 3.27
N ALA A 306 4.28 17.03 3.95
CA ALA A 306 3.68 17.54 5.17
C ALA A 306 4.68 17.63 6.31
N LEU A 307 4.50 18.62 7.17
CA LEU A 307 5.25 18.76 8.43
C LEU A 307 4.76 17.70 9.44
N GLY A 308 5.17 16.45 9.22
CA GLY A 308 4.88 15.32 10.09
C GLY A 308 6.15 14.51 10.33
N GLY A 309 6.78 14.67 11.50
CA GLY A 309 8.07 14.04 11.79
C GLY A 309 8.02 12.52 11.68
N SER A 310 6.99 11.89 12.24
CA SER A 310 6.78 10.44 12.19
C SER A 310 6.49 9.94 10.77
N ALA A 311 5.63 10.64 10.02
CA ALA A 311 5.32 10.31 8.63
C ALA A 311 6.57 10.42 7.75
N LEU A 312 7.37 11.47 7.94
CA LEU A 312 8.61 11.67 7.18
C LEU A 312 9.63 10.54 7.47
N ILE A 313 9.83 10.19 8.73
CA ILE A 313 10.73 9.11 9.15
C ILE A 313 10.29 7.77 8.55
N SER A 314 9.01 7.42 8.68
CA SER A 314 8.49 6.15 8.16
C SER A 314 8.60 6.07 6.64
N ASN A 315 8.35 7.15 5.93
CA ASN A 315 8.47 7.18 4.48
C ASN A 315 9.94 7.06 4.02
N TRP A 316 10.92 7.63 4.73
CA TRP A 316 12.33 7.42 4.44
C TRP A 316 12.78 5.97 4.69
N ILE A 317 12.24 5.30 5.72
CA ILE A 317 12.46 3.86 5.94
C ILE A 317 11.90 3.05 4.76
N ILE A 318 10.69 3.36 4.29
CA ILE A 318 10.09 2.72 3.10
C ILE A 318 10.99 2.89 1.87
N VAL A 319 11.51 4.11 1.64
CA VAL A 319 12.47 4.36 0.55
C VAL A 319 13.71 3.49 0.70
N GLY A 320 14.28 3.39 1.91
CA GLY A 320 15.44 2.53 2.18
C GLY A 320 15.18 1.06 1.83
N ILE A 321 14.02 0.53 2.24
CA ILE A 321 13.61 -0.84 1.91
C ILE A 321 13.45 -1.01 0.39
N LEU A 322 12.74 -0.09 -0.28
CA LEU A 322 12.52 -0.14 -1.73
C LEU A 322 13.83 -0.02 -2.52
N LEU A 323 14.76 0.82 -2.10
CA LEU A 323 16.10 0.92 -2.72
C LEU A 323 16.87 -0.40 -2.60
N ARG A 324 16.80 -1.05 -1.43
CA ARG A 324 17.41 -2.36 -1.25
C ARG A 324 16.80 -3.40 -2.17
N MET A 325 15.48 -3.44 -2.24
CA MET A 325 14.73 -4.34 -3.13
C MET A 325 15.06 -4.08 -4.60
N SER A 326 15.21 -2.81 -5.00
CA SER A 326 15.63 -2.42 -6.35
C SER A 326 17.02 -2.94 -6.69
N SER A 327 17.96 -2.90 -5.73
CA SER A 327 19.28 -3.50 -5.91
C SER A 327 19.19 -5.01 -6.11
N ASP A 328 18.35 -5.69 -5.34
CA ASP A 328 18.19 -7.14 -5.42
C ASP A 328 17.48 -7.58 -6.72
N ALA A 329 16.52 -6.78 -7.21
CA ALA A 329 15.84 -7.01 -8.48
C ALA A 329 16.78 -6.96 -9.70
N ARG A 330 17.85 -6.15 -9.63
CA ARG A 330 18.83 -6.00 -10.71
C ARG A 330 19.99 -7.00 -10.66
N ARG A 331 20.11 -7.79 -9.59
CA ARG A 331 21.20 -8.78 -9.50
C ARG A 331 21.00 -9.89 -10.53
N PRO A 332 22.05 -10.23 -11.30
CA PRO A 332 22.00 -11.37 -12.21
C PRO A 332 21.72 -12.64 -11.40
N TYR A 333 20.93 -13.53 -11.99
CA TYR A 333 20.70 -14.85 -11.42
C TYR A 333 22.04 -15.61 -11.40
N LYS A 334 22.53 -15.91 -10.21
CA LYS A 334 23.50 -16.99 -10.05
C LYS A 334 22.69 -18.28 -9.92
N PRO A 335 22.62 -19.15 -10.96
CA PRO A 335 22.08 -20.48 -10.75
C PRO A 335 22.87 -21.11 -9.60
N ALA A 336 22.19 -21.86 -8.75
CA ALA A 336 22.88 -22.70 -7.77
C ALA A 336 23.81 -23.62 -8.58
N THR A 337 25.08 -23.27 -8.65
CA THR A 337 26.09 -24.12 -9.23
C THR A 337 26.38 -25.20 -8.21
N THR A 338 25.51 -26.20 -8.13
CA THR A 338 25.96 -27.53 -7.79
C THR A 338 26.56 -28.04 -9.09
N PRO A 339 27.86 -28.17 -9.23
CA PRO A 339 28.44 -28.76 -10.43
C PRO A 339 27.81 -30.14 -10.60
N LEU A 340 27.35 -30.47 -11.81
CA LEU A 340 26.82 -31.81 -12.11
C LEU A 340 27.79 -32.92 -11.67
N SER A 341 29.06 -32.62 -11.54
CA SER A 341 30.09 -33.48 -10.98
C SER A 341 29.98 -33.78 -9.47
N GLN A 342 29.13 -33.06 -8.73
CA GLN A 342 28.87 -33.30 -7.31
C GLN A 342 27.47 -33.90 -7.02
N LEU A 343 26.67 -34.13 -8.06
CA LEU A 343 25.46 -34.96 -7.95
C LEU A 343 25.92 -36.40 -7.85
N ASN A 344 25.89 -36.93 -6.64
CA ASN A 344 26.14 -38.35 -6.42
C ASN A 344 25.05 -39.14 -7.17
N THR A 345 25.42 -40.09 -8.02
CA THR A 345 24.49 -40.93 -8.77
C THR A 345 23.49 -41.66 -7.85
N SER A 346 23.85 -41.85 -6.57
CA SER A 346 22.96 -42.36 -5.53
C SER A 346 21.75 -41.47 -5.20
N ASP A 347 21.83 -40.17 -5.44
CA ASP A 347 20.72 -39.21 -5.15
C ASP A 347 19.73 -39.12 -6.30
N LEU A 348 20.08 -39.66 -7.49
CA LEU A 348 19.22 -39.65 -8.66
C LEU A 348 18.37 -40.97 -8.77
N THR A 349 18.80 -42.04 -8.10
CA THR A 349 18.13 -43.35 -8.16
C THR A 349 16.66 -43.28 -7.67
N PRO A 350 16.30 -42.57 -6.57
CA PRO A 350 14.92 -42.48 -6.11
C PRO A 350 14.00 -41.69 -7.03
N LEU A 351 14.57 -40.79 -7.87
CA LEU A 351 13.80 -39.99 -8.83
C LEU A 351 13.55 -40.74 -10.13
N LEU A 352 14.46 -41.64 -10.53
CA LEU A 352 14.32 -42.50 -11.69
C LEU A 352 13.36 -43.68 -11.39
N GLU A 353 13.36 -44.23 -10.19
CA GLU A 353 12.39 -45.26 -9.77
C GLU A 353 10.95 -44.73 -9.68
N LYS A 354 10.75 -43.45 -9.32
CA LYS A 354 9.42 -42.84 -9.33
C LYS A 354 8.89 -42.51 -10.73
N GLY A 355 9.77 -42.42 -11.73
CA GLY A 355 9.43 -42.17 -13.13
C GLY A 355 9.15 -43.43 -13.95
N SER A 356 9.51 -44.63 -13.45
CA SER A 356 9.34 -45.87 -14.16
C SER A 356 8.03 -46.63 -13.88
N GLY A 357 7.19 -46.08 -13.05
CA GLY A 357 5.91 -46.68 -12.68
C GLY A 357 4.72 -46.12 -13.45
N THR A 358 4.72 -46.13 -14.76
CA THR A 358 3.61 -46.13 -15.73
C THR A 358 4.13 -45.64 -17.11
N ALA A 359 5.05 -46.37 -17.70
CA ALA A 359 5.19 -46.36 -19.14
C ALA A 359 4.52 -47.65 -19.65
N GLU A 360 3.25 -47.55 -19.98
CA GLU A 360 2.59 -48.53 -20.84
C GLU A 360 3.39 -48.57 -22.14
N VAL A 361 3.88 -49.77 -22.45
CA VAL A 361 4.54 -50.07 -23.72
C VAL A 361 3.51 -49.87 -24.82
N VAL A 362 3.58 -48.70 -25.49
CA VAL A 362 2.89 -48.53 -26.78
C VAL A 362 3.71 -49.29 -27.81
N ASP A 363 3.11 -50.36 -28.32
CA ASP A 363 3.67 -51.25 -29.36
C ASP A 363 4.23 -50.43 -30.54
N ALA A 364 5.44 -50.83 -30.96
CA ALA A 364 6.20 -50.22 -32.05
C ALA A 364 5.57 -50.38 -33.44
N ASP A 365 4.42 -51.06 -33.58
CA ASP A 365 3.74 -51.34 -34.86
C ASP A 365 2.73 -50.22 -35.26
N SER A 366 2.45 -49.24 -34.42
CA SER A 366 1.52 -48.15 -34.75
C SER A 366 2.18 -46.92 -35.37
N ALA A 367 3.52 -46.88 -35.45
CA ALA A 367 4.25 -45.71 -35.96
C ALA A 367 4.52 -45.78 -37.49
N ALA A 368 4.17 -46.91 -38.15
CA ALA A 368 4.43 -47.08 -39.59
C ALA A 368 3.26 -46.64 -40.51
N THR A 369 2.09 -46.24 -39.94
CA THR A 369 0.90 -45.97 -40.75
C THR A 369 0.59 -44.45 -40.89
N PHE A 370 1.40 -43.56 -40.31
CA PHE A 370 1.20 -42.10 -40.37
C PHE A 370 2.18 -41.33 -41.28
N ALA A 371 3.01 -42.04 -42.07
CA ALA A 371 4.01 -41.42 -42.94
C ALA A 371 3.68 -41.46 -44.45
N ALA A 372 2.42 -41.66 -44.83
CA ALA A 372 2.02 -41.71 -46.23
C ALA A 372 0.69 -40.98 -46.47
N ASP A 373 0.66 -39.68 -46.23
CA ASP A 373 -0.29 -38.77 -46.88
C ASP A 373 0.10 -37.31 -46.58
N SER A 374 0.94 -36.74 -47.45
CA SER A 374 1.07 -35.29 -47.59
C SER A 374 1.02 -34.96 -49.08
N PRO A 375 -0.02 -34.25 -49.53
CA PRO A 375 0.03 -33.64 -50.85
C PRO A 375 0.77 -32.31 -50.80
N ASP A 376 1.75 -32.21 -51.71
CA ASP A 376 2.35 -30.99 -52.23
C ASP A 376 1.30 -29.89 -52.51
N THR A 377 1.56 -28.69 -52.11
CA THR A 377 1.21 -27.50 -52.90
C THR A 377 2.14 -26.33 -52.58
N ASP A 378 2.75 -25.90 -53.65
CA ASP A 378 3.58 -24.76 -53.97
C ASP A 378 3.12 -23.37 -53.43
N SER A 379 4.18 -22.56 -53.22
CA SER A 379 4.38 -21.18 -53.71
C SER A 379 3.49 -20.03 -53.20
N HIS A 380 4.12 -19.10 -52.61
CA HIS A 380 4.32 -17.71 -52.99
C HIS A 380 4.34 -16.72 -51.78
N PRO A 381 4.82 -15.48 -51.91
CA PRO A 381 5.87 -14.95 -51.03
C PRO A 381 5.44 -13.74 -50.18
N THR A 382 6.33 -13.43 -49.26
CA THR A 382 6.63 -12.09 -48.68
C THR A 382 5.60 -10.98 -48.81
N GLU A 383 5.14 -10.49 -47.65
CA GLU A 383 4.92 -9.06 -47.49
C GLU A 383 5.36 -8.58 -46.11
N VAL A 384 6.34 -7.70 -46.15
CA VAL A 384 6.85 -6.89 -45.06
C VAL A 384 5.88 -5.72 -44.92
N VAL A 385 5.28 -5.52 -43.76
CA VAL A 385 4.71 -4.21 -43.40
C VAL A 385 5.28 -3.75 -42.06
N HIS A 386 6.10 -2.70 -42.16
CA HIS A 386 6.41 -1.80 -41.07
C HIS A 386 5.14 -1.08 -40.59
N LEU A 387 4.91 -1.05 -39.27
CA LEU A 387 4.55 0.14 -38.51
C LEU A 387 4.80 -0.13 -37.02
#